data_fa3521d5577ac86bb277248cee671c3a
#
_entry.id   fa3521d5577ac86bb277248cee671c3a
#
_cell.length_a   1.000
_cell.length_b   1.000
_cell.length_c   1.000
_cell.angle_alpha   90.00
_cell.angle_beta   90.00
_cell.angle_gamma   90.00
#
_symmetry.space_group_name_H-M   'P 1'
#
loop_
_entity.id
_entity.type
_entity.pdbx_description
1 polymer ?
#
loop_
_entity_poly.entity_id
_entity_poly.type
_entity_poly.pdbx_seq_one_letter_code
_entity_poly.pdbx_strand_id
1 'polypeptide(L)'
;MNSREKGKVGERAWRDWLREQGYLKAYRGAQYCGLRGNADVVCPELPSLHFEVKRGERHDVYGAIQQAQRDCGDKYPVVAWRRNGCDWLAIMPAETFARLLRGSDLVE
;
A
#
# COMPACT_ATOMS: atom_id res chain seq x y z
N MET A 1 -19.61 -3.52 11.08
CA MET A 1 -18.93 -3.58 9.76
C MET A 1 -18.17 -4.89 9.67
N ASN A 2 -18.39 -5.68 8.62
CA ASN A 2 -17.66 -6.93 8.43
C ASN A 2 -16.26 -6.69 7.85
N SER A 3 -15.42 -7.72 7.84
CA SER A 3 -14.03 -7.61 7.39
C SER A 3 -13.90 -7.12 5.94
N ARG A 4 -14.82 -7.53 5.09
CA ARG A 4 -14.82 -7.16 3.68
C ARG A 4 -15.05 -5.65 3.50
N GLU A 5 -16.03 -5.10 4.22
CA GLU A 5 -16.31 -3.67 4.18
C GLU A 5 -15.17 -2.86 4.77
N LYS A 6 -14.57 -3.34 5.85
CA LYS A 6 -13.41 -2.72 6.48
C LYS A 6 -12.25 -2.59 5.50
N GLY A 7 -11.99 -3.65 4.73
CA GLY A 7 -10.96 -3.64 3.71
C GLY A 7 -11.22 -2.60 2.64
N LYS A 8 -12.45 -2.53 2.14
CA LYS A 8 -12.84 -1.55 1.12
C LYS A 8 -12.71 -0.12 1.62
N VAL A 9 -13.11 0.14 2.86
CA VAL A 9 -13.00 1.46 3.48
C VAL A 9 -11.52 1.87 3.56
N GLY A 10 -10.66 0.97 3.99
CA GLY A 10 -9.23 1.24 4.07
C GLY A 10 -8.61 1.53 2.70
N GLU A 11 -8.96 0.74 1.70
CA GLU A 11 -8.46 0.91 0.33
C GLU A 11 -8.87 2.27 -0.25
N ARG A 12 -10.13 2.64 -0.06
CA ARG A 12 -10.62 3.95 -0.52
C ARG A 12 -9.91 5.10 0.20
N ALA A 13 -9.70 4.95 1.51
CA ALA A 13 -9.01 5.97 2.29
C ALA A 13 -7.56 6.17 1.86
N TRP A 14 -6.83 5.08 1.59
CA TRP A 14 -5.45 5.16 1.09
C TRP A 14 -5.40 5.77 -0.30
N ARG A 15 -6.30 5.35 -1.21
CA ARG A 15 -6.44 5.95 -2.52
C ARG A 15 -6.64 7.46 -2.42
N ASP A 16 -7.54 7.89 -1.56
CA ASP A 16 -7.87 9.30 -1.40
C ASP A 16 -6.68 10.06 -0.82
N TRP A 17 -5.96 9.45 0.13
CA TRP A 17 -4.75 10.05 0.68
C TRP A 17 -3.68 10.26 -0.41
N LEU A 18 -3.48 9.26 -1.26
CA LEU A 18 -2.54 9.39 -2.40
C LEU A 18 -2.95 10.53 -3.32
N ARG A 19 -4.24 10.66 -3.60
CA ARG A 19 -4.75 11.75 -4.45
C ARG A 19 -4.51 13.11 -3.80
N GLU A 20 -4.67 13.21 -2.50
CA GLU A 20 -4.35 14.43 -1.76
C GLU A 20 -2.87 14.80 -1.87
N GLN A 21 -1.99 13.81 -2.03
CA GLN A 21 -0.57 14.05 -2.21
C GLN A 21 -0.21 14.39 -3.66
N GLY A 22 -1.17 14.43 -4.54
CA GLY A 22 -0.94 14.78 -5.95
C GLY A 22 -0.96 13.61 -6.92
N TYR A 23 -1.15 12.37 -6.43
CA TYR A 23 -1.22 11.18 -7.27
C TYR A 23 -2.66 10.92 -7.68
N LEU A 24 -3.16 11.75 -8.60
CA LEU A 24 -4.58 11.85 -8.92
C LEU A 24 -5.13 10.60 -9.60
N LYS A 25 -4.28 9.76 -10.18
CA LYS A 25 -4.70 8.57 -10.91
C LYS A 25 -4.79 7.32 -10.06
N ALA A 26 -4.51 7.42 -8.75
CA ALA A 26 -4.62 6.28 -7.86
C ALA A 26 -6.04 5.70 -7.87
N TYR A 27 -6.15 4.36 -7.89
CA TYR A 27 -7.44 3.68 -7.89
C TYR A 27 -7.34 2.36 -7.13
N ARG A 28 -8.50 1.84 -6.71
CA ARG A 28 -8.55 0.55 -6.04
C ARG A 28 -8.29 -0.56 -7.07
N GLY A 29 -7.40 -1.47 -6.70
CA GLY A 29 -7.13 -2.63 -7.53
C GLY A 29 -8.35 -3.54 -7.61
N ALA A 30 -8.55 -4.17 -8.77
CA ALA A 30 -9.62 -5.14 -8.94
C ALA A 30 -9.18 -6.47 -8.35
N GLN A 31 -9.80 -6.88 -7.25
CA GLN A 31 -9.54 -8.19 -6.64
C GLN A 31 -10.56 -9.19 -7.17
N TYR A 32 -10.53 -9.40 -8.49
CA TYR A 32 -11.45 -10.34 -9.09
C TYR A 32 -10.91 -11.75 -9.02
N CYS A 33 -11.76 -12.67 -8.57
CA CYS A 33 -11.58 -14.11 -8.74
C CYS A 33 -10.30 -14.67 -8.14
N GLY A 34 -9.79 -14.08 -7.06
CA GLY A 34 -8.60 -14.57 -6.38
C GLY A 34 -7.33 -14.51 -7.19
N LEU A 35 -7.25 -13.63 -8.17
CA LEU A 35 -6.03 -13.41 -8.93
C LEU A 35 -4.94 -12.89 -8.00
N ARG A 36 -3.84 -13.64 -7.93
CA ARG A 36 -2.66 -13.23 -7.16
C ARG A 36 -1.97 -12.07 -7.86
N GLY A 37 -1.29 -11.24 -7.10
CA GLY A 37 -0.46 -10.17 -7.64
C GLY A 37 -1.16 -8.85 -7.83
N ASN A 38 -2.46 -8.77 -7.54
CA ASN A 38 -3.15 -7.50 -7.62
C ASN A 38 -2.94 -6.70 -6.33
N ALA A 39 -2.42 -5.48 -6.48
CA ALA A 39 -2.31 -4.55 -5.37
C ALA A 39 -3.71 -4.12 -4.91
N ASP A 40 -3.86 -3.85 -3.62
CA ASP A 40 -5.11 -3.30 -3.07
C ASP A 40 -5.42 -1.93 -3.63
N VAL A 41 -4.39 -1.12 -3.85
CA VAL A 41 -4.48 0.19 -4.48
C VAL A 41 -3.36 0.30 -5.50
N VAL A 42 -3.70 0.75 -6.69
CA VAL A 42 -2.74 0.95 -7.79
C VAL A 42 -2.52 2.44 -7.97
N CYS A 43 -1.26 2.85 -8.05
CA CYS A 43 -0.88 4.23 -8.28
C CYS A 43 -0.03 4.31 -9.56
N PRO A 44 -0.65 4.65 -10.72
CA PRO A 44 0.09 4.66 -11.99
C PRO A 44 1.28 5.62 -12.01
N GLU A 45 1.21 6.70 -11.24
CA GLU A 45 2.31 7.66 -11.13
C GLU A 45 3.50 7.12 -10.35
N LEU A 46 3.31 6.01 -9.64
CA LEU A 46 4.35 5.33 -8.88
C LEU A 46 4.43 3.86 -9.34
N PRO A 47 4.84 3.63 -10.60
CA PRO A 47 4.69 2.30 -11.22
C PRO A 47 5.56 1.21 -10.58
N SER A 48 6.57 1.60 -9.82
CA SER A 48 7.47 0.63 -9.15
C SER A 48 6.97 0.17 -7.80
N LEU A 49 5.88 0.74 -7.29
CA LEU A 49 5.39 0.42 -5.96
C LEU A 49 4.13 -0.45 -6.01
N HIS A 50 4.08 -1.42 -5.12
CA HIS A 50 2.93 -2.30 -4.92
C HIS A 50 2.37 -2.04 -3.52
N PHE A 51 1.12 -1.58 -3.45
CA PHE A 51 0.49 -1.22 -2.18
C PHE A 51 -0.46 -2.29 -1.68
N GLU A 52 -0.18 -2.80 -0.48
CA GLU A 52 -1.15 -3.54 0.33
C GLU A 52 -1.69 -2.60 1.41
N VAL A 53 -2.99 -2.63 1.65
CA VAL A 53 -3.63 -1.71 2.59
C VAL A 53 -4.18 -2.49 3.76
N LYS A 54 -3.84 -2.05 4.97
CA LYS A 54 -4.36 -2.62 6.22
C LYS A 54 -4.98 -1.52 7.06
N ARG A 55 -6.15 -1.79 7.59
CA ARG A 55 -6.82 -0.87 8.50
C ARG A 55 -7.30 -1.63 9.72
N GLY A 56 -7.10 -1.03 10.89
CA GLY A 56 -7.51 -1.61 12.16
C GLY A 56 -6.47 -1.40 13.24
N GLU A 57 -6.84 -1.78 14.46
CA GLU A 57 -6.03 -1.51 15.65
C GLU A 57 -4.81 -2.43 15.77
N ARG A 58 -4.91 -3.64 15.23
CA ARG A 58 -3.83 -4.63 15.33
C ARG A 58 -3.61 -5.33 14.01
N HIS A 59 -2.37 -5.43 13.61
CA HIS A 59 -1.97 -6.19 12.44
C HIS A 59 -0.63 -6.86 12.70
N ASP A 60 -0.47 -8.02 12.12
CA ASP A 60 0.83 -8.69 12.02
C ASP A 60 1.61 -7.99 10.91
N VAL A 61 2.50 -7.09 11.32
CA VAL A 61 3.27 -6.26 10.38
C VAL A 61 4.13 -7.13 9.46
N TYR A 62 4.85 -8.09 10.02
CA TYR A 62 5.70 -8.96 9.20
C TYR A 62 4.87 -9.83 8.25
N GLY A 63 3.73 -10.34 8.71
CA GLY A 63 2.84 -11.11 7.85
C GLY A 63 2.31 -10.27 6.69
N ALA A 64 1.96 -9.02 6.95
CA ALA A 64 1.49 -8.10 5.91
C ALA A 64 2.59 -7.82 4.88
N ILE A 65 3.82 -7.59 5.33
CA ILE A 65 4.97 -7.39 4.43
C ILE A 65 5.24 -8.65 3.61
N GLN A 66 5.19 -9.82 4.22
CA GLN A 66 5.39 -11.08 3.51
C GLN A 66 4.31 -11.28 2.42
N GLN A 67 3.06 -10.94 2.73
CA GLN A 67 1.99 -10.98 1.74
C GLN A 67 2.29 -10.04 0.57
N ALA A 68 2.66 -8.82 0.87
CA ALA A 68 3.00 -7.84 -0.15
C ALA A 68 4.18 -8.30 -1.01
N GLN A 69 5.19 -8.91 -0.39
CA GLN A 69 6.35 -9.45 -1.10
C GLN A 69 5.97 -10.59 -2.05
N ARG A 70 5.03 -11.46 -1.62
CA ARG A 70 4.55 -12.55 -2.49
C ARG A 70 3.80 -12.03 -3.70
N ASP A 71 3.09 -10.91 -3.54
CA ASP A 71 2.17 -10.40 -4.56
C ASP A 71 2.78 -9.31 -5.44
N CYS A 72 3.92 -8.74 -5.05
CA CYS A 72 4.45 -7.54 -5.72
C CYS A 72 5.13 -7.82 -7.07
N GLY A 73 5.45 -9.07 -7.39
CA GLY A 73 6.20 -9.38 -8.60
C GLY A 73 7.54 -8.66 -8.61
N ASP A 74 7.78 -7.90 -9.66
CA ASP A 74 9.02 -7.11 -9.82
C ASP A 74 8.92 -5.70 -9.20
N LYS A 75 7.79 -5.38 -8.56
CA LYS A 75 7.61 -4.09 -7.89
C LYS A 75 8.11 -4.16 -6.46
N TYR A 76 8.22 -3.01 -5.83
CA TYR A 76 8.64 -2.90 -4.43
C TYR A 76 7.42 -2.89 -3.51
N PRO A 77 7.36 -3.78 -2.51
CA PRO A 77 6.19 -3.87 -1.63
C PRO A 77 6.17 -2.76 -0.59
N VAL A 78 4.99 -2.18 -0.40
CA VAL A 78 4.73 -1.19 0.65
C VAL A 78 3.39 -1.55 1.29
N VAL A 79 3.35 -1.60 2.61
CA VAL A 79 2.11 -1.78 3.36
C VAL A 79 1.68 -0.42 3.91
N ALA A 80 0.52 0.04 3.48
CA ALA A 80 -0.12 1.23 4.04
C ALA A 80 -1.04 0.77 5.18
N TRP A 81 -0.75 1.22 6.39
CA TRP A 81 -1.51 0.83 7.58
C TRP A 81 -1.99 2.06 8.34
N ARG A 82 -3.24 2.00 8.79
CA ARG A 82 -3.82 3.05 9.60
C ARG A 82 -4.67 2.46 10.71
N ARG A 83 -4.43 2.94 11.94
CA ARG A 83 -5.33 2.73 13.07
C ARG A 83 -6.37 3.85 13.09
N ASN A 84 -7.51 3.58 13.69
CA ASN A 84 -8.56 4.60 13.82
C ASN A 84 -8.02 5.85 14.53
N GLY A 85 -8.26 7.02 13.95
CA GLY A 85 -7.84 8.28 14.53
C GLY A 85 -6.34 8.57 14.42
N CYS A 86 -5.59 7.76 13.72
CA CYS A 86 -4.14 7.93 13.54
C CYS A 86 -3.81 8.27 12.10
N ASP A 87 -2.60 8.78 11.89
CA ASP A 87 -2.10 9.04 10.54
C ASP A 87 -1.72 7.74 9.84
N TRP A 88 -1.70 7.79 8.53
CA TRP A 88 -1.22 6.68 7.72
C TRP A 88 0.26 6.42 7.96
N LEU A 89 0.61 5.15 8.02
CA LEU A 89 2.01 4.71 8.01
C LEU A 89 2.28 3.97 6.70
N ALA A 90 3.46 4.16 6.15
CA ALA A 90 3.97 3.36 5.06
C ALA A 90 5.06 2.45 5.62
N ILE A 91 4.84 1.15 5.56
CA ILE A 91 5.73 0.14 6.12
C ILE A 91 6.31 -0.64 4.96
N MET A 92 7.63 -0.81 4.97
CA MET A 92 8.31 -1.43 3.84
C MET A 92 9.58 -2.13 4.29
N PRO A 93 10.07 -3.11 3.50
CA PRO A 93 11.40 -3.64 3.74
C PRO A 93 12.45 -2.54 3.61
N ALA A 94 13.53 -2.65 4.35
CA ALA A 94 14.61 -1.67 4.30
C ALA A 94 15.17 -1.48 2.88
N GLU A 95 15.15 -2.54 2.07
CA GLU A 95 15.58 -2.47 0.68
C GLU A 95 14.70 -1.52 -0.14
N THR A 96 13.38 -1.58 0.05
CA THR A 96 12.45 -0.66 -0.60
C THR A 96 12.77 0.78 -0.21
N PHE A 97 12.95 1.02 1.08
CA PHE A 97 13.28 2.34 1.60
C PHE A 97 14.59 2.86 1.00
N ALA A 98 15.64 2.03 0.96
CA ALA A 98 16.92 2.41 0.37
C ALA A 98 16.78 2.76 -1.11
N ARG A 99 15.92 2.03 -1.83
CA ARG A 99 15.67 2.29 -3.25
C ARG A 99 14.97 3.63 -3.46
N LEU A 100 13.98 3.93 -2.62
CA LEU A 100 13.26 5.20 -2.69
C LEU A 100 14.19 6.38 -2.39
N LEU A 101 15.10 6.21 -1.45
CA LEU A 101 16.08 7.26 -1.12
C LEU A 101 16.94 7.64 -2.31
N ARG A 102 17.33 6.69 -3.14
CA ARG A 102 18.18 6.94 -4.31
C ARG A 102 17.54 7.85 -5.35
N GLY A 103 16.21 7.85 -5.40
CA GLY A 103 15.47 8.70 -6.34
C GLY A 103 14.94 9.97 -5.72
N SER A 104 15.33 10.29 -4.49
CA SER A 104 14.77 11.41 -3.75
C SER A 104 15.76 12.57 -3.65
N ASP A 105 15.24 13.73 -3.23
CA ASP A 105 16.04 14.92 -2.93
C ASP A 105 16.72 14.85 -1.55
N LEU A 106 16.53 13.75 -0.82
CA LEU A 106 17.16 13.54 0.48
C LEU A 106 18.58 13.00 0.39
N VAL A 107 19.01 12.62 -0.81
CA VAL A 107 20.34 12.05 -1.05
C VAL A 107 21.18 13.08 -1.82
N GLU A 108 22.37 13.34 -1.31
CA GLU A 108 23.33 14.24 -1.98
C GLU A 108 24.02 13.56 -3.14
#